data_e2b243b0ed483085e830973c99188072
#
_entry.id   e2b243b0ed483085e830973c99188072
#
_cell.length_a   1.000
_cell.length_b   1.000
_cell.length_c   1.000
_cell.angle_alpha   90.00
_cell.angle_beta   90.00
_cell.angle_gamma   90.00
#
_symmetry.space_group_name_H-M   'P 1'
#
loop_
_entity.id
_entity.type
_entity.pdbx_description
1 polymer ?
#
loop_
_entity_poly.entity_id
_entity_poly.type
_entity_poly.pdbx_seq_one_letter_code
_entity_poly.pdbx_strand_id
1 'polypeptide(L)'
;MWDQAGNEQGRNFNNKMWNALKLVKMWEQRQQGSADEQETKNNFAITWFANRLNEVKAEVDELMKQFRLSEALKVIYSLIWDDFCSWYLEWVKPGFEQPIEAAVYKKTIGFFGELMQLLHPFMPFVTEEIYQQLQPRTTDLCITQLTATVQPDKDILTQGDLLKKVISSLRDARNKNQVKPKETIKLAIETDAPGTYKPIMDILGKQVNAEAISFTGSAQANSIVVAIEKEKFYITTDKVLDSSALKNDLLKDLEYQKNFLASVEKKLGNEKFVQNAKPEVIALERKKKADAEARIRTIEESLSTIS
;
A
#
# COMPACT_ATOMS: atom_id res chain seq x y z
N MET A 1 17.62 19.69 24.87
CA MET A 1 17.62 18.25 25.25
C MET A 1 17.88 17.45 23.96
N TRP A 2 18.90 16.58 23.99
CA TRP A 2 19.23 15.73 22.82
C TRP A 2 18.12 14.71 22.60
N ASP A 3 17.50 14.70 21.41
CA ASP A 3 16.45 13.75 21.05
C ASP A 3 17.07 12.51 20.36
N GLN A 4 17.32 11.47 21.14
CA GLN A 4 17.89 10.21 20.64
C GLN A 4 16.95 9.51 19.65
N ALA A 5 15.64 9.54 19.90
CA ALA A 5 14.65 8.88 19.03
C ALA A 5 14.60 9.55 17.66
N GLY A 6 14.63 10.88 17.60
CA GLY A 6 14.68 11.63 16.34
C GLY A 6 15.95 11.34 15.54
N ASN A 7 17.10 11.19 16.21
CA ASN A 7 18.35 10.80 15.52
C ASN A 7 18.31 9.38 14.96
N GLU A 8 17.73 8.44 15.69
CA GLU A 8 17.55 7.07 15.19
C GLU A 8 16.60 7.02 14.00
N GLN A 9 15.53 7.79 14.03
CA GLN A 9 14.62 7.91 12.89
C GLN A 9 15.34 8.46 11.66
N GLY A 10 16.12 9.53 11.80
CA GLY A 10 16.90 10.11 10.71
C GLY A 10 17.93 9.14 10.13
N ARG A 11 18.65 8.41 10.99
CA ARG A 11 19.59 7.36 10.57
C ARG A 11 18.89 6.24 9.79
N ASN A 12 17.75 5.76 10.30
CA ASN A 12 16.99 4.71 9.66
C ASN A 12 16.44 5.16 8.31
N PHE A 13 16.03 6.42 8.18
CA PHE A 13 15.59 6.99 6.93
C PHE A 13 16.71 7.04 5.88
N ASN A 14 17.89 7.52 6.25
CA ASN A 14 19.07 7.49 5.39
C ASN A 14 19.41 6.07 4.94
N ASN A 15 19.43 5.11 5.86
CA ASN A 15 19.69 3.71 5.54
C ASN A 15 18.64 3.14 4.56
N LYS A 16 17.37 3.52 4.72
CA LYS A 16 16.28 3.09 3.82
C LYS A 16 16.51 3.59 2.39
N MET A 17 16.80 4.89 2.23
CA MET A 17 17.10 5.49 0.93
C MET A 17 18.34 4.88 0.28
N TRP A 18 19.40 4.67 1.06
CA TRP A 18 20.63 4.06 0.57
C TRP A 18 20.44 2.61 0.14
N ASN A 19 19.63 1.85 0.86
CA ASN A 19 19.28 0.49 0.46
C ASN A 19 18.40 0.47 -0.80
N ALA A 20 17.48 1.44 -0.96
CA ALA A 20 16.73 1.62 -2.19
C ALA A 20 17.64 1.92 -3.39
N LEU A 21 18.64 2.81 -3.21
CA LEU A 21 19.65 3.07 -4.24
C LEU A 21 20.40 1.80 -4.64
N LYS A 22 20.90 1.04 -3.66
CA LYS A 22 21.59 -0.23 -3.94
C LYS A 22 20.71 -1.21 -4.70
N LEU A 23 19.44 -1.34 -4.32
CA LEU A 23 18.48 -2.20 -5.00
C LEU A 23 18.29 -1.79 -6.46
N VAL A 24 18.07 -0.50 -6.71
CA VAL A 24 17.87 0.03 -8.07
C VAL A 24 19.15 -0.11 -8.91
N LYS A 25 20.32 0.14 -8.32
CA LYS A 25 21.61 -0.08 -9.01
C LYS A 25 21.86 -1.56 -9.39
N MET A 26 21.40 -2.51 -8.58
CA MET A 26 21.45 -3.92 -8.95
C MET A 26 20.63 -4.25 -10.21
N TRP A 27 19.58 -3.49 -10.49
CA TRP A 27 18.74 -3.67 -11.69
C TRP A 27 19.38 -3.10 -12.94
N GLU A 28 20.32 -2.14 -12.81
CA GLU A 28 20.96 -1.44 -13.93
C GLU A 28 21.57 -2.40 -14.96
N GLN A 29 22.21 -3.47 -14.50
CA GLN A 29 22.85 -4.46 -15.36
C GLN A 29 21.90 -5.57 -15.85
N ARG A 30 20.65 -5.56 -15.42
CA ARG A 30 19.65 -6.61 -15.70
C ARG A 30 18.45 -6.07 -16.49
N GLN A 31 18.66 -5.01 -17.24
CA GLN A 31 17.59 -4.42 -18.05
C GLN A 31 17.31 -5.28 -19.29
N GLN A 32 16.02 -5.39 -19.65
CA GLN A 32 15.55 -6.06 -20.85
C GLN A 32 14.50 -5.21 -21.57
N GLY A 33 14.46 -5.27 -22.90
CA GLY A 33 13.53 -4.52 -23.73
C GLY A 33 13.99 -3.09 -24.01
N SER A 34 13.08 -2.27 -24.55
CA SER A 34 13.34 -0.88 -24.88
C SER A 34 12.98 0.06 -23.72
N ALA A 35 13.83 1.05 -23.49
CA ALA A 35 13.56 2.09 -22.50
C ALA A 35 12.41 3.05 -22.91
N ASP A 36 12.01 3.02 -24.17
CA ASP A 36 10.94 3.85 -24.73
C ASP A 36 9.64 3.06 -24.94
N GLU A 37 9.58 1.81 -24.45
CA GLU A 37 8.38 0.99 -24.46
C GLU A 37 7.25 1.66 -23.64
N GLN A 38 6.09 1.81 -24.26
CA GLN A 38 4.97 2.51 -23.64
C GLN A 38 4.08 1.59 -22.77
N GLU A 39 4.03 0.31 -23.12
CA GLU A 39 3.25 -0.68 -22.39
C GLU A 39 4.16 -1.65 -21.66
N THR A 40 4.03 -1.71 -20.36
CA THR A 40 4.74 -2.64 -19.47
C THR A 40 3.75 -3.38 -18.58
N LYS A 41 4.14 -4.54 -18.07
CA LYS A 41 3.36 -5.26 -17.04
C LYS A 41 3.20 -4.46 -15.75
N ASN A 42 4.02 -3.43 -15.56
CA ASN A 42 4.05 -2.57 -14.40
C ASN A 42 3.37 -1.21 -14.63
N ASN A 43 2.59 -1.04 -15.71
CA ASN A 43 1.96 0.25 -16.04
C ASN A 43 1.15 0.82 -14.88
N PHE A 44 0.37 -0.01 -14.18
CA PHE A 44 -0.39 0.47 -13.04
C PHE A 44 0.52 1.04 -11.95
N ALA A 45 1.59 0.34 -11.56
CA ALA A 45 2.51 0.81 -10.53
C ALA A 45 3.17 2.14 -10.91
N ILE A 46 3.62 2.27 -12.15
CA ILE A 46 4.23 3.51 -12.69
C ILE A 46 3.23 4.65 -12.66
N THR A 47 2.03 4.44 -13.19
CA THR A 47 0.97 5.47 -13.27
C THR A 47 0.52 5.89 -11.88
N TRP A 48 0.32 4.92 -10.97
CA TRP A 48 -0.03 5.20 -9.59
C TRP A 48 1.03 6.07 -8.91
N PHE A 49 2.31 5.68 -8.99
CA PHE A 49 3.36 6.42 -8.31
C PHE A 49 3.57 7.81 -8.93
N ALA A 50 3.45 7.96 -10.25
CA ALA A 50 3.50 9.26 -10.91
C ALA A 50 2.40 10.20 -10.40
N ASN A 51 1.16 9.70 -10.24
CA ASN A 51 0.04 10.47 -9.71
C ASN A 51 0.25 10.82 -8.23
N ARG A 52 0.75 9.86 -7.42
CA ARG A 52 1.07 10.09 -6.01
C ARG A 52 2.17 11.13 -5.82
N LEU A 53 3.21 11.07 -6.64
CA LEU A 53 4.29 12.06 -6.65
C LEU A 53 3.76 13.46 -6.99
N ASN A 54 2.91 13.60 -8.00
CA ASN A 54 2.30 14.88 -8.37
C ASN A 54 1.39 15.44 -7.26
N GLU A 55 0.58 14.59 -6.62
CA GLU A 55 -0.26 14.97 -5.48
C GLU A 55 0.60 15.52 -4.34
N VAL A 56 1.66 14.82 -3.96
CA VAL A 56 2.56 15.24 -2.88
C VAL A 56 3.36 16.47 -3.26
N LYS A 57 3.82 16.61 -4.51
CA LYS A 57 4.50 17.83 -4.97
C LYS A 57 3.61 19.07 -4.80
N ALA A 58 2.33 18.97 -5.14
CA ALA A 58 1.38 20.07 -4.97
C ALA A 58 1.15 20.40 -3.47
N GLU A 59 1.02 19.36 -2.61
CA GLU A 59 0.89 19.55 -1.17
C GLU A 59 2.14 20.19 -0.55
N VAL A 60 3.33 19.74 -0.93
CA VAL A 60 4.61 20.29 -0.47
C VAL A 60 4.77 21.74 -0.89
N ASP A 61 4.43 22.09 -2.12
CA ASP A 61 4.50 23.47 -2.63
C ASP A 61 3.61 24.40 -1.78
N GLU A 62 2.39 23.97 -1.48
CA GLU A 62 1.48 24.75 -0.62
C GLU A 62 1.96 24.88 0.82
N LEU A 63 2.48 23.80 1.41
CA LEU A 63 3.06 23.82 2.76
C LEU A 63 4.31 24.72 2.83
N MET A 64 5.17 24.70 1.82
CA MET A 64 6.35 25.57 1.73
C MET A 64 5.96 27.04 1.61
N LYS A 65 4.94 27.41 0.81
CA LYS A 65 4.41 28.79 0.73
C LYS A 65 3.87 29.29 2.07
N GLN A 66 3.31 28.38 2.88
CA GLN A 66 2.81 28.69 4.22
C GLN A 66 3.90 28.63 5.31
N PHE A 67 5.16 28.39 4.97
CA PHE A 67 6.29 28.20 5.90
C PHE A 67 6.09 27.02 6.89
N ARG A 68 5.27 26.03 6.52
CA ARG A 68 5.00 24.82 7.32
C ARG A 68 6.04 23.72 7.02
N LEU A 69 7.30 24.03 7.24
CA LEU A 69 8.45 23.21 6.81
C LEU A 69 8.47 21.81 7.45
N SER A 70 8.10 21.70 8.71
CA SER A 70 8.05 20.40 9.41
C SER A 70 6.99 19.47 8.83
N GLU A 71 5.87 20.02 8.36
CA GLU A 71 4.80 19.25 7.72
C GLU A 71 5.18 18.85 6.31
N ALA A 72 5.81 19.77 5.56
CA ALA A 72 6.37 19.45 4.24
C ALA A 72 7.37 18.29 4.33
N LEU A 73 8.29 18.33 5.29
CA LEU A 73 9.24 17.23 5.51
C LEU A 73 8.54 15.91 5.87
N LYS A 74 7.49 15.94 6.68
CA LYS A 74 6.69 14.76 7.03
C LYS A 74 6.05 14.10 5.81
N VAL A 75 5.48 14.91 4.92
CA VAL A 75 4.82 14.43 3.71
C VAL A 75 5.86 13.82 2.76
N ILE A 76 7.01 14.48 2.56
CA ILE A 76 8.12 13.96 1.77
C ILE A 76 8.67 12.65 2.37
N TYR A 77 8.82 12.60 3.69
CA TYR A 77 9.27 11.38 4.38
C TYR A 77 8.32 10.19 4.09
N SER A 78 7.01 10.39 4.24
CA SER A 78 6.02 9.33 3.98
C SER A 78 6.01 8.91 2.50
N LEU A 79 6.12 9.86 1.57
CA LEU A 79 6.22 9.55 0.13
C LEU A 79 7.43 8.65 -0.17
N ILE A 80 8.60 8.95 0.41
CA ILE A 80 9.82 8.16 0.19
C ILE A 80 9.77 6.84 0.93
N TRP A 81 9.46 6.85 2.22
CA TRP A 81 9.51 5.66 3.08
C TRP A 81 8.41 4.66 2.75
N ASP A 82 7.16 5.15 2.69
CA ASP A 82 6.00 4.30 2.52
C ASP A 82 5.68 4.06 1.04
N ASP A 83 5.38 5.13 0.30
CA ASP A 83 4.85 4.98 -1.05
C ASP A 83 5.92 4.49 -2.05
N PHE A 84 7.13 5.06 -2.02
CA PHE A 84 8.21 4.65 -2.92
C PHE A 84 8.87 3.35 -2.47
N CYS A 85 9.47 3.33 -1.28
CA CYS A 85 10.28 2.19 -0.84
C CYS A 85 9.47 0.97 -0.44
N SER A 86 8.30 1.15 0.23
CA SER A 86 7.55 0.02 0.77
C SER A 86 6.50 -0.52 -0.20
N TRP A 87 6.02 0.31 -1.16
CA TRP A 87 5.02 -0.09 -2.13
C TRP A 87 5.54 -0.12 -3.56
N TYR A 88 5.89 1.03 -4.14
CA TYR A 88 6.27 1.12 -5.55
C TYR A 88 7.41 0.16 -5.92
N LEU A 89 8.54 0.24 -5.20
CA LEU A 89 9.69 -0.62 -5.47
C LEU A 89 9.34 -2.11 -5.34
N GLU A 90 8.53 -2.50 -4.36
CA GLU A 90 8.13 -3.90 -4.20
C GLU A 90 7.16 -4.36 -5.30
N TRP A 91 6.31 -3.46 -5.83
CA TRP A 91 5.42 -3.78 -6.93
C TRP A 91 6.18 -4.03 -8.24
N VAL A 92 7.15 -3.17 -8.55
CA VAL A 92 7.94 -3.26 -9.80
C VAL A 92 9.14 -4.19 -9.72
N LYS A 93 9.58 -4.56 -8.51
CA LYS A 93 10.74 -5.43 -8.28
C LYS A 93 10.63 -6.71 -9.08
N PRO A 94 11.63 -7.06 -9.94
CA PRO A 94 11.61 -8.32 -10.66
C PRO A 94 11.75 -9.51 -9.71
N GLY A 95 11.39 -10.70 -10.18
CA GLY A 95 11.69 -11.95 -9.48
C GLY A 95 13.19 -12.11 -9.23
N PHE A 96 13.55 -13.05 -8.34
CA PHE A 96 14.96 -13.33 -8.05
C PHE A 96 15.69 -13.67 -9.35
N GLU A 97 16.79 -12.97 -9.61
CA GLU A 97 17.63 -13.09 -10.83
C GLU A 97 16.90 -12.79 -12.16
N GLN A 98 15.66 -12.37 -12.13
CA GLN A 98 14.95 -11.99 -13.34
C GLN A 98 15.34 -10.58 -13.81
N PRO A 99 15.29 -10.30 -15.12
CA PRO A 99 15.52 -8.96 -15.65
C PRO A 99 14.37 -8.01 -15.27
N ILE A 100 14.68 -6.71 -15.23
CA ILE A 100 13.69 -5.64 -15.17
C ILE A 100 13.45 -5.07 -16.57
N GLU A 101 12.21 -4.69 -16.87
CA GLU A 101 11.91 -3.96 -18.11
C GLU A 101 12.65 -2.61 -18.12
N ALA A 102 13.37 -2.29 -19.20
CA ALA A 102 14.16 -1.07 -19.29
C ALA A 102 13.32 0.21 -19.12
N ALA A 103 12.07 0.21 -19.60
CA ALA A 103 11.13 1.31 -19.40
C ALA A 103 10.77 1.51 -17.92
N VAL A 104 10.55 0.44 -17.17
CA VAL A 104 10.29 0.48 -15.72
C VAL A 104 11.50 1.02 -14.98
N TYR A 105 12.71 0.55 -15.33
CA TYR A 105 13.96 1.04 -14.73
C TYR A 105 14.13 2.55 -14.98
N LYS A 106 13.98 3.01 -16.23
CA LYS A 106 14.06 4.43 -16.60
C LYS A 106 13.09 5.31 -15.79
N LYS A 107 11.83 4.86 -15.65
CA LYS A 107 10.82 5.56 -14.83
C LYS A 107 11.21 5.59 -13.35
N THR A 108 11.69 4.47 -12.82
CA THR A 108 12.13 4.37 -11.41
C THR A 108 13.28 5.32 -11.10
N ILE A 109 14.28 5.41 -11.99
CA ILE A 109 15.39 6.38 -11.86
C ILE A 109 14.87 7.83 -11.89
N GLY A 110 13.93 8.14 -12.79
CA GLY A 110 13.28 9.44 -12.86
C GLY A 110 12.58 9.80 -11.56
N PHE A 111 11.74 8.92 -11.04
CA PHE A 111 11.03 9.12 -9.77
C PHE A 111 11.99 9.30 -8.59
N PHE A 112 13.01 8.46 -8.52
CA PHE A 112 13.99 8.58 -7.43
C PHE A 112 14.74 9.92 -7.49
N GLY A 113 15.09 10.39 -8.68
CA GLY A 113 15.68 11.71 -8.88
C GLY A 113 14.76 12.84 -8.40
N GLU A 114 13.46 12.80 -8.75
CA GLU A 114 12.48 13.80 -8.29
C GLU A 114 12.27 13.76 -6.77
N LEU A 115 12.29 12.57 -6.16
CA LEU A 115 12.24 12.43 -4.70
C LEU A 115 13.45 13.06 -4.02
N MET A 116 14.65 12.92 -4.61
CA MET A 116 15.85 13.57 -4.09
C MET A 116 15.75 15.09 -4.22
N GLN A 117 15.18 15.60 -5.31
CA GLN A 117 14.93 17.05 -5.45
C GLN A 117 13.99 17.60 -4.37
N LEU A 118 12.88 16.90 -4.09
CA LEU A 118 11.93 17.31 -3.05
C LEU A 118 12.56 17.32 -1.65
N LEU A 119 13.43 16.36 -1.37
CA LEU A 119 14.08 16.23 -0.05
C LEU A 119 15.30 17.13 0.08
N HIS A 120 15.90 17.59 -1.02
CA HIS A 120 17.18 18.31 -1.03
C HIS A 120 17.23 19.53 -0.09
N PRO A 121 16.20 20.39 0.02
CA PRO A 121 16.21 21.53 0.94
C PRO A 121 16.40 21.14 2.43
N PHE A 122 16.07 19.90 2.78
CA PHE A 122 16.16 19.40 4.17
C PHE A 122 17.42 18.55 4.41
N MET A 123 17.92 17.88 3.38
CA MET A 123 19.04 16.92 3.49
C MET A 123 19.99 17.02 2.30
N PRO A 124 20.67 18.15 2.08
CA PRO A 124 21.36 18.46 0.83
C PRO A 124 22.49 17.48 0.48
N PHE A 125 23.25 16.99 1.46
CA PHE A 125 24.41 16.16 1.18
C PHE A 125 24.04 14.75 0.70
N VAL A 126 23.17 14.05 1.43
CA VAL A 126 22.79 12.68 1.08
C VAL A 126 21.96 12.63 -0.20
N THR A 127 21.11 13.63 -0.43
CA THR A 127 20.29 13.70 -1.65
C THR A 127 21.14 13.97 -2.89
N GLU A 128 22.13 14.84 -2.79
CA GLU A 128 23.10 15.08 -3.88
C GLU A 128 23.86 13.79 -4.20
N GLU A 129 24.40 13.13 -3.18
CA GLU A 129 25.16 11.88 -3.36
C GLU A 129 24.31 10.80 -4.05
N ILE A 130 23.08 10.58 -3.58
CA ILE A 130 22.16 9.62 -4.21
C ILE A 130 21.85 10.02 -5.65
N TYR A 131 21.57 11.30 -5.90
CA TYR A 131 21.22 11.81 -7.19
C TYR A 131 22.32 11.60 -8.24
N GLN A 132 23.59 11.84 -7.86
CA GLN A 132 24.75 11.61 -8.71
C GLN A 132 25.01 10.14 -8.97
N GLN A 133 24.73 9.27 -7.97
CA GLN A 133 24.92 7.83 -8.12
C GLN A 133 23.81 7.14 -8.92
N LEU A 134 22.61 7.72 -9.03
CA LEU A 134 21.50 7.14 -9.79
C LEU A 134 21.85 6.95 -11.26
N GLN A 135 22.46 7.96 -11.87
CA GLN A 135 22.94 7.96 -13.25
C GLN A 135 23.96 9.08 -13.46
N PRO A 136 24.88 8.98 -14.45
CA PRO A 136 25.82 10.06 -14.78
C PRO A 136 25.09 11.37 -15.02
N ARG A 137 25.53 12.45 -14.38
CA ARG A 137 24.95 13.79 -14.49
C ARG A 137 26.06 14.84 -14.63
N THR A 138 25.72 15.96 -15.24
CA THR A 138 26.62 17.09 -15.46
C THR A 138 26.25 18.30 -14.60
N THR A 139 25.11 18.24 -13.90
CA THR A 139 24.58 19.33 -13.08
C THR A 139 24.29 18.84 -11.67
N ASP A 140 24.55 19.72 -10.72
CA ASP A 140 24.24 19.47 -9.30
C ASP A 140 22.74 19.58 -9.05
N LEU A 141 22.25 18.86 -8.05
CA LEU A 141 20.84 18.82 -7.70
C LEU A 141 20.33 20.19 -7.24
N CYS A 142 21.14 20.95 -6.52
CA CYS A 142 20.77 22.27 -5.99
C CYS A 142 20.41 23.34 -7.05
N ILE A 143 20.85 23.17 -8.27
CA ILE A 143 20.50 24.08 -9.40
C ILE A 143 19.49 23.49 -10.36
N THR A 144 19.04 22.25 -10.11
CA THR A 144 18.05 21.57 -10.96
C THR A 144 16.64 22.03 -10.59
N GLN A 145 15.88 22.50 -11.58
CA GLN A 145 14.51 22.94 -11.33
C GLN A 145 13.55 21.77 -11.18
N LEU A 146 12.60 21.89 -10.24
CA LEU A 146 11.51 20.95 -10.10
C LEU A 146 10.64 20.95 -11.35
N THR A 147 10.26 19.76 -11.79
CA THR A 147 9.28 19.60 -12.87
C THR A 147 7.93 20.15 -12.45
N ALA A 148 7.19 20.74 -13.39
CA ALA A 148 5.83 21.22 -13.13
C ALA A 148 4.93 20.06 -12.65
N THR A 149 4.03 20.37 -11.72
CA THR A 149 3.02 19.42 -11.27
C THR A 149 1.92 19.27 -12.30
N VAL A 150 1.46 18.04 -12.48
CA VAL A 150 0.27 17.72 -13.27
C VAL A 150 -0.85 17.35 -12.30
N GLN A 151 -2.10 17.68 -12.63
CA GLN A 151 -3.25 17.31 -11.82
C GLN A 151 -3.31 15.79 -11.68
N PRO A 152 -3.30 15.24 -10.47
CA PRO A 152 -3.31 13.79 -10.26
C PRO A 152 -4.68 13.19 -10.59
N ASP A 153 -4.66 11.99 -11.15
CA ASP A 153 -5.84 11.17 -11.36
C ASP A 153 -6.24 10.51 -10.03
N LYS A 154 -7.38 10.94 -9.49
CA LYS A 154 -7.90 10.46 -8.19
C LYS A 154 -8.37 9.00 -8.25
N ASP A 155 -8.82 8.52 -9.40
CA ASP A 155 -9.29 7.15 -9.54
C ASP A 155 -8.12 6.17 -9.44
N ILE A 156 -6.99 6.50 -10.07
CA ILE A 156 -5.74 5.75 -9.95
C ILE A 156 -5.23 5.73 -8.51
N LEU A 157 -5.29 6.86 -7.81
CA LEU A 157 -4.88 6.94 -6.39
C LEU A 157 -5.78 6.07 -5.51
N THR A 158 -7.09 6.17 -5.68
CA THR A 158 -8.08 5.34 -4.96
C THR A 158 -7.87 3.85 -5.21
N GLN A 159 -7.59 3.47 -6.46
CA GLN A 159 -7.31 2.08 -6.82
C GLN A 159 -5.99 1.58 -6.20
N GLY A 160 -4.98 2.45 -6.09
CA GLY A 160 -3.73 2.15 -5.38
C GLY A 160 -3.95 1.92 -3.89
N ASP A 161 -4.79 2.72 -3.25
CA ASP A 161 -5.14 2.55 -1.83
C ASP A 161 -5.94 1.26 -1.59
N LEU A 162 -6.86 0.91 -2.49
CA LEU A 162 -7.54 -0.37 -2.48
C LEU A 162 -6.53 -1.53 -2.58
N LEU A 163 -5.60 -1.48 -3.53
CA LEU A 163 -4.57 -2.51 -3.69
C LEU A 163 -3.72 -2.68 -2.42
N LYS A 164 -3.26 -1.58 -1.83
CA LYS A 164 -2.50 -1.61 -0.56
C LYS A 164 -3.30 -2.26 0.57
N LYS A 165 -4.57 -1.89 0.69
CA LYS A 165 -5.49 -2.43 1.69
C LYS A 165 -5.72 -3.93 1.49
N VAL A 166 -5.98 -4.37 0.27
CA VAL A 166 -6.17 -5.79 -0.09
C VAL A 166 -4.92 -6.60 0.23
N ILE A 167 -3.74 -6.17 -0.24
CA ILE A 167 -2.48 -6.86 0.05
C ILE A 167 -2.24 -7.00 1.54
N SER A 168 -2.42 -5.92 2.31
CA SER A 168 -2.21 -5.93 3.76
C SER A 168 -3.16 -6.87 4.46
N SER A 169 -4.46 -6.82 4.14
CA SER A 169 -5.48 -7.68 4.74
C SER A 169 -5.26 -9.17 4.42
N LEU A 170 -4.88 -9.48 3.18
CA LEU A 170 -4.58 -10.87 2.79
C LEU A 170 -3.31 -11.40 3.47
N ARG A 171 -2.28 -10.56 3.62
CA ARG A 171 -1.05 -10.94 4.37
C ARG A 171 -1.35 -11.18 5.84
N ASP A 172 -2.17 -10.33 6.46
CA ASP A 172 -2.60 -10.51 7.85
C ASP A 172 -3.42 -11.79 8.03
N ALA A 173 -4.33 -12.08 7.11
CA ALA A 173 -5.11 -13.31 7.13
C ALA A 173 -4.22 -14.55 6.98
N ARG A 174 -3.23 -14.52 6.09
CA ARG A 174 -2.24 -15.59 5.93
C ARG A 174 -1.45 -15.82 7.22
N ASN A 175 -0.96 -14.74 7.85
CA ASN A 175 -0.21 -14.83 9.10
C ASN A 175 -1.05 -15.43 10.22
N LYS A 176 -2.30 -14.98 10.40
CA LYS A 176 -3.25 -15.51 11.40
C LYS A 176 -3.53 -16.99 11.21
N ASN A 177 -3.60 -17.44 9.96
CA ASN A 177 -3.87 -18.84 9.61
C ASN A 177 -2.59 -19.66 9.36
N GLN A 178 -1.43 -19.17 9.78
CA GLN A 178 -0.12 -19.85 9.68
C GLN A 178 0.26 -20.28 8.25
N VAL A 179 -0.30 -19.59 7.25
CA VAL A 179 0.08 -19.77 5.84
C VAL A 179 1.34 -18.94 5.57
N LYS A 180 2.47 -19.61 5.37
CA LYS A 180 3.76 -18.94 5.20
C LYS A 180 3.77 -18.06 3.93
N PRO A 181 4.52 -16.94 3.91
CA PRO A 181 4.60 -16.07 2.73
C PRO A 181 5.06 -16.77 1.44
N LYS A 182 5.89 -17.82 1.57
CA LYS A 182 6.40 -18.61 0.43
C LYS A 182 5.40 -19.67 -0.08
N GLU A 183 4.36 -19.99 0.69
CA GLU A 183 3.36 -20.95 0.25
C GLU A 183 2.48 -20.31 -0.83
N THR A 184 2.25 -21.04 -1.89
CA THR A 184 1.40 -20.61 -2.99
C THR A 184 -0.08 -20.75 -2.58
N ILE A 185 -0.89 -19.80 -2.98
CA ILE A 185 -2.34 -19.80 -2.70
C ILE A 185 -3.14 -19.65 -3.99
N LYS A 186 -4.41 -20.01 -3.97
CA LYS A 186 -5.41 -19.61 -4.97
C LYS A 186 -6.31 -18.57 -4.32
N LEU A 187 -6.60 -17.50 -5.06
CA LEU A 187 -7.40 -16.38 -4.58
C LEU A 187 -8.67 -16.27 -5.42
N ALA A 188 -9.84 -16.34 -4.79
CA ALA A 188 -11.10 -16.02 -5.45
C ALA A 188 -11.66 -14.72 -4.86
N ILE A 189 -12.15 -13.82 -5.71
CA ILE A 189 -12.70 -12.52 -5.34
C ILE A 189 -14.20 -12.51 -5.66
N GLU A 190 -15.01 -12.33 -4.63
CA GLU A 190 -16.45 -12.11 -4.75
C GLU A 190 -16.69 -10.60 -4.82
N THR A 191 -17.02 -10.12 -6.02
CA THR A 191 -17.22 -8.70 -6.30
C THR A 191 -18.21 -8.50 -7.44
N ASP A 192 -19.03 -7.45 -7.34
CA ASP A 192 -19.92 -6.97 -8.41
C ASP A 192 -19.16 -6.13 -9.45
N ALA A 193 -17.92 -5.75 -9.19
CA ALA A 193 -17.10 -4.86 -10.01
C ALA A 193 -15.73 -5.46 -10.38
N PRO A 194 -15.68 -6.59 -11.11
CA PRO A 194 -14.41 -7.26 -11.45
C PRO A 194 -13.45 -6.37 -12.27
N GLY A 195 -13.99 -5.38 -12.99
CA GLY A 195 -13.20 -4.40 -13.73
C GLY A 195 -12.23 -3.59 -12.88
N THR A 196 -12.56 -3.35 -11.61
CA THR A 196 -11.72 -2.63 -10.65
C THR A 196 -10.42 -3.37 -10.35
N TYR A 197 -10.46 -4.70 -10.36
CA TYR A 197 -9.30 -5.54 -10.01
C TYR A 197 -8.42 -5.89 -11.21
N LYS A 198 -8.96 -5.92 -12.43
CA LYS A 198 -8.20 -6.34 -13.64
C LYS A 198 -6.85 -5.64 -13.78
N PRO A 199 -6.73 -4.30 -13.63
CA PRO A 199 -5.45 -3.61 -13.81
C PRO A 199 -4.40 -3.92 -12.73
N ILE A 200 -4.84 -4.43 -11.57
CA ILE A 200 -3.99 -4.66 -10.40
C ILE A 200 -3.76 -6.14 -10.08
N MET A 201 -4.38 -7.06 -10.86
CA MET A 201 -4.32 -8.51 -10.59
C MET A 201 -2.89 -9.06 -10.58
N ASP A 202 -2.05 -8.65 -11.52
CA ASP A 202 -0.68 -9.15 -11.63
C ASP A 202 0.16 -8.73 -10.40
N ILE A 203 0.01 -7.48 -9.97
CA ILE A 203 0.67 -6.98 -8.78
C ILE A 203 0.14 -7.71 -7.55
N LEU A 204 -1.18 -7.82 -7.41
CA LEU A 204 -1.83 -8.51 -6.29
C LEU A 204 -1.34 -9.96 -6.19
N GLY A 205 -1.40 -10.71 -7.28
CA GLY A 205 -0.95 -12.10 -7.35
C GLY A 205 0.49 -12.27 -6.88
N LYS A 206 1.38 -11.44 -7.41
CA LYS A 206 2.79 -11.42 -7.02
C LYS A 206 2.99 -11.08 -5.54
N GLN A 207 2.27 -10.07 -5.01
CA GLN A 207 2.45 -9.57 -3.65
C GLN A 207 1.91 -10.53 -2.57
N VAL A 208 0.94 -11.37 -2.92
CA VAL A 208 0.38 -12.38 -2.01
C VAL A 208 0.76 -13.81 -2.37
N ASN A 209 1.66 -14.00 -3.35
CA ASN A 209 2.09 -15.30 -3.86
C ASN A 209 0.89 -16.18 -4.29
N ALA A 210 -0.03 -15.62 -5.08
CA ALA A 210 -1.14 -16.34 -5.65
C ALA A 210 -0.79 -16.88 -7.05
N GLU A 211 -0.95 -18.19 -7.27
CA GLU A 211 -0.77 -18.81 -8.59
C GLU A 211 -1.94 -18.53 -9.53
N ALA A 212 -3.11 -18.30 -8.97
CA ALA A 212 -4.31 -17.97 -9.73
C ALA A 212 -5.19 -16.99 -8.94
N ILE A 213 -5.77 -16.03 -9.66
CA ILE A 213 -6.81 -15.14 -9.17
C ILE A 213 -8.03 -15.31 -10.06
N SER A 214 -9.18 -15.58 -9.46
CA SER A 214 -10.46 -15.75 -10.15
C SER A 214 -11.54 -14.87 -9.53
N PHE A 215 -12.60 -14.62 -10.28
CA PHE A 215 -13.80 -13.97 -9.76
C PHE A 215 -14.86 -15.03 -9.52
N THR A 216 -15.62 -14.89 -8.43
CA THR A 216 -16.68 -15.82 -8.04
C THR A 216 -17.93 -15.06 -7.62
N GLY A 217 -19.10 -15.64 -7.79
CA GLY A 217 -20.37 -15.14 -7.24
C GLY A 217 -20.85 -15.93 -6.02
N SER A 218 -20.03 -16.84 -5.48
CA SER A 218 -20.43 -17.70 -4.37
C SER A 218 -19.26 -18.02 -3.45
N ALA A 219 -19.60 -18.33 -2.19
CA ALA A 219 -18.63 -18.75 -1.18
C ALA A 219 -17.84 -20.00 -1.63
N GLN A 220 -16.55 -20.01 -1.33
CA GLN A 220 -15.66 -21.12 -1.64
C GLN A 220 -15.46 -21.99 -0.40
N ALA A 221 -15.79 -23.30 -0.51
CA ALA A 221 -15.58 -24.25 0.58
C ALA A 221 -14.06 -24.39 0.91
N ASN A 222 -13.75 -24.70 2.15
CA ASN A 222 -12.39 -24.90 2.65
C ASN A 222 -11.42 -23.74 2.36
N SER A 223 -11.91 -22.50 2.45
CA SER A 223 -11.14 -21.30 2.22
C SER A 223 -11.10 -20.41 3.46
N ILE A 224 -10.02 -19.62 3.58
CA ILE A 224 -9.94 -18.52 4.55
C ILE A 224 -10.68 -17.34 3.92
N VAL A 225 -11.71 -16.84 4.60
CA VAL A 225 -12.51 -15.70 4.11
C VAL A 225 -11.98 -14.40 4.69
N VAL A 226 -11.76 -13.41 3.83
CA VAL A 226 -11.31 -12.06 4.22
C VAL A 226 -12.29 -11.04 3.65
N ALA A 227 -13.02 -10.36 4.52
CA ALA A 227 -13.88 -9.25 4.10
C ALA A 227 -13.07 -7.95 4.02
N ILE A 228 -13.16 -7.27 2.90
CA ILE A 228 -12.53 -5.98 2.67
C ILE A 228 -13.59 -5.07 2.03
N GLU A 229 -14.03 -4.06 2.79
CA GLU A 229 -15.15 -3.19 2.41
C GLU A 229 -16.46 -3.98 2.18
N LYS A 230 -16.91 -4.06 0.94
CA LYS A 230 -18.13 -4.79 0.54
C LYS A 230 -17.85 -6.13 -0.13
N GLU A 231 -16.59 -6.50 -0.27
CA GLU A 231 -16.13 -7.63 -1.06
C GLU A 231 -15.52 -8.71 -0.19
N LYS A 232 -15.57 -9.95 -0.67
CA LYS A 232 -15.02 -11.10 0.00
C LYS A 232 -13.91 -11.72 -0.82
N PHE A 233 -12.85 -12.08 -0.13
CA PHE A 233 -11.68 -12.74 -0.70
C PHE A 233 -11.54 -14.12 -0.08
N TYR A 234 -11.45 -15.13 -0.90
CA TYR A 234 -11.32 -16.52 -0.50
C TYR A 234 -9.91 -17.01 -0.80
N ILE A 235 -9.14 -17.32 0.25
CA ILE A 235 -7.80 -17.87 0.13
C ILE A 235 -7.90 -19.40 0.26
N THR A 236 -7.54 -20.13 -0.78
CA THR A 236 -7.43 -21.60 -0.75
C THR A 236 -5.97 -22.00 -0.78
N THR A 237 -5.59 -22.96 0.04
CA THR A 237 -4.24 -23.53 0.12
C THR A 237 -4.33 -25.05 0.05
N ASP A 238 -3.26 -25.71 -0.39
CA ASP A 238 -3.18 -27.18 -0.43
C ASP A 238 -3.05 -27.81 0.97
N LYS A 239 -2.85 -27.00 2.02
CA LYS A 239 -2.85 -27.48 3.40
C LYS A 239 -4.27 -27.72 3.89
N VAL A 240 -4.43 -28.82 4.60
CA VAL A 240 -5.61 -29.03 5.45
C VAL A 240 -5.56 -27.97 6.56
N LEU A 241 -6.43 -26.97 6.45
CA LEU A 241 -6.58 -25.95 7.50
C LEU A 241 -7.09 -26.68 8.77
N ASP A 242 -6.42 -26.44 9.91
CA ASP A 242 -6.93 -26.92 11.17
C ASP A 242 -8.25 -26.20 11.49
N SER A 243 -9.34 -26.85 11.09
CA SER A 243 -10.69 -26.29 11.20
C SER A 243 -11.07 -25.96 12.65
N SER A 244 -10.48 -26.65 13.64
CA SER A 244 -10.78 -26.42 15.05
C SER A 244 -10.09 -25.16 15.60
N ALA A 245 -8.83 -24.94 15.25
CA ALA A 245 -8.10 -23.73 15.60
C ALA A 245 -8.72 -22.50 14.90
N LEU A 246 -9.04 -22.63 13.61
CA LEU A 246 -9.67 -21.57 12.81
C LEU A 246 -11.05 -21.19 13.38
N LYS A 247 -11.87 -22.17 13.76
CA LYS A 247 -13.18 -21.96 14.38
C LYS A 247 -13.07 -21.20 15.71
N ASN A 248 -12.12 -21.57 16.55
CA ASN A 248 -11.88 -20.90 17.83
C ASN A 248 -11.43 -19.45 17.67
N ASP A 249 -10.58 -19.16 16.69
CA ASP A 249 -10.13 -17.79 16.43
C ASP A 249 -11.23 -16.93 15.83
N LEU A 250 -12.07 -17.48 14.94
CA LEU A 250 -13.24 -16.80 14.41
C LEU A 250 -14.27 -16.50 15.50
N LEU A 251 -14.48 -17.40 16.45
CA LEU A 251 -15.37 -17.17 17.60
C LEU A 251 -14.86 -16.03 18.49
N LYS A 252 -13.56 -15.95 18.75
CA LYS A 252 -12.96 -14.83 19.50
C LYS A 252 -13.10 -13.50 18.76
N ASP A 253 -12.86 -13.49 17.45
CA ASP A 253 -13.02 -12.25 16.63
C ASP A 253 -14.50 -11.82 16.59
N LEU A 254 -15.43 -12.79 16.51
CA LEU A 254 -16.87 -12.51 16.57
C LEU A 254 -17.27 -11.84 17.88
N GLU A 255 -16.81 -12.36 19.00
CA GLU A 255 -17.08 -11.79 20.32
C GLU A 255 -16.50 -10.38 20.44
N TYR A 256 -15.25 -10.19 19.99
CA TYR A 256 -14.62 -8.87 19.96
C TYR A 256 -15.42 -7.85 19.12
N GLN A 257 -15.82 -8.24 17.91
CA GLN A 257 -16.58 -7.35 17.00
C GLN A 257 -17.98 -7.05 17.55
N LYS A 258 -18.66 -8.00 18.17
CA LYS A 258 -19.96 -7.77 18.85
C LYS A 258 -19.82 -6.78 20.01
N ASN A 259 -18.78 -6.91 20.82
CA ASN A 259 -18.49 -5.99 21.91
C ASN A 259 -18.12 -4.59 21.40
N PHE A 260 -17.35 -4.51 20.32
CA PHE A 260 -17.00 -3.26 19.66
C PHE A 260 -18.26 -2.56 19.09
N LEU A 261 -19.11 -3.29 18.36
CA LEU A 261 -20.38 -2.79 17.84
C LEU A 261 -21.26 -2.23 18.95
N ALA A 262 -21.45 -2.97 20.05
CA ALA A 262 -22.22 -2.51 21.19
C ALA A 262 -21.67 -1.20 21.80
N SER A 263 -20.34 -1.05 21.84
CA SER A 263 -19.71 0.19 22.33
C SER A 263 -19.96 1.39 21.40
N VAL A 264 -19.93 1.18 20.09
CA VAL A 264 -20.22 2.20 19.09
C VAL A 264 -21.71 2.57 19.10
N GLU A 265 -22.60 1.59 19.21
CA GLU A 265 -24.05 1.81 19.33
C GLU A 265 -24.41 2.59 20.59
N LYS A 266 -23.78 2.27 21.72
CA LYS A 266 -23.96 3.02 22.97
C LYS A 266 -23.55 4.48 22.83
N LYS A 267 -22.47 4.77 22.07
CA LYS A 267 -22.06 6.17 21.77
C LYS A 267 -23.07 6.87 20.86
N LEU A 268 -23.50 6.21 19.78
CA LEU A 268 -24.47 6.77 18.84
C LEU A 268 -25.89 6.89 19.45
N GLY A 269 -26.23 6.08 20.44
CA GLY A 269 -27.47 6.17 21.22
C GLY A 269 -27.47 7.24 22.32
N ASN A 270 -26.30 7.84 22.59
CA ASN A 270 -26.21 8.91 23.60
C ASN A 270 -26.58 10.25 22.94
N GLU A 271 -27.79 10.75 23.24
CA GLU A 271 -28.31 12.00 22.69
C GLU A 271 -27.38 13.19 22.95
N LYS A 272 -26.75 13.29 24.13
CA LYS A 272 -25.80 14.35 24.46
C LYS A 272 -24.53 14.29 23.58
N PHE A 273 -24.08 13.11 23.24
CA PHE A 273 -22.95 12.92 22.33
C PHE A 273 -23.33 13.36 20.91
N VAL A 274 -24.46 12.88 20.41
CA VAL A 274 -24.93 13.18 19.03
C VAL A 274 -25.24 14.68 18.84
N GLN A 275 -25.76 15.37 19.86
CA GLN A 275 -26.04 16.78 19.78
C GLN A 275 -24.81 17.69 19.87
N ASN A 276 -23.76 17.27 20.58
CA ASN A 276 -22.58 18.10 20.84
C ASN A 276 -21.33 17.72 19.99
N ALA A 277 -21.31 16.54 19.34
CA ALA A 277 -20.19 16.13 18.53
C ALA A 277 -20.23 16.77 17.13
N LYS A 278 -19.05 17.04 16.57
CA LYS A 278 -18.92 17.53 15.19
C LYS A 278 -19.51 16.51 14.21
N PRO A 279 -20.17 16.96 13.11
CA PRO A 279 -20.77 16.07 12.11
C PRO A 279 -19.80 14.99 11.57
N GLU A 280 -18.51 15.35 11.39
CA GLU A 280 -17.45 14.45 10.95
C GLU A 280 -17.21 13.29 11.93
N VAL A 281 -17.28 13.55 13.23
CA VAL A 281 -17.11 12.54 14.28
C VAL A 281 -18.29 11.57 14.28
N ILE A 282 -19.51 12.08 14.09
CA ILE A 282 -20.72 11.26 13.99
C ILE A 282 -20.67 10.38 12.74
N ALA A 283 -20.24 10.95 11.59
CA ALA A 283 -20.06 10.21 10.34
C ALA A 283 -19.02 9.08 10.50
N LEU A 284 -17.91 9.36 11.20
CA LEU A 284 -16.89 8.36 11.49
C LEU A 284 -17.41 7.22 12.38
N GLU A 285 -18.18 7.53 13.43
CA GLU A 285 -18.77 6.49 14.30
C GLU A 285 -19.84 5.67 13.56
N ARG A 286 -20.62 6.28 12.65
CA ARG A 286 -21.56 5.54 11.78
C ARG A 286 -20.84 4.63 10.80
N LYS A 287 -19.71 5.08 10.23
CA LYS A 287 -18.85 4.22 9.39
C LYS A 287 -18.30 3.04 10.18
N LYS A 288 -17.79 3.26 11.39
CA LYS A 288 -17.32 2.18 12.29
C LYS A 288 -18.42 1.16 12.59
N LYS A 289 -19.66 1.61 12.79
CA LYS A 289 -20.81 0.73 12.99
C LYS A 289 -21.02 -0.14 11.76
N ALA A 290 -21.12 0.44 10.57
CA ALA A 290 -21.34 -0.29 9.33
C ALA A 290 -20.20 -1.30 9.03
N ASP A 291 -18.94 -0.90 9.27
CA ASP A 291 -17.77 -1.76 9.10
C ASP A 291 -17.81 -2.97 10.08
N ALA A 292 -18.19 -2.73 11.35
CA ALA A 292 -18.33 -3.80 12.35
C ALA A 292 -19.48 -4.77 12.02
N GLU A 293 -20.63 -4.26 11.58
CA GLU A 293 -21.77 -5.08 11.16
C GLU A 293 -21.43 -5.95 9.94
N ALA A 294 -20.70 -5.40 8.97
CA ALA A 294 -20.25 -6.14 7.79
C ALA A 294 -19.27 -7.26 8.20
N ARG A 295 -18.34 -6.95 9.12
CA ARG A 295 -17.37 -7.92 9.62
C ARG A 295 -17.99 -9.05 10.42
N ILE A 296 -18.98 -8.75 11.28
CA ILE A 296 -19.74 -9.76 12.02
C ILE A 296 -20.42 -10.73 11.06
N ARG A 297 -21.14 -10.23 10.05
CA ARG A 297 -21.79 -11.08 9.02
C ARG A 297 -20.80 -12.00 8.34
N THR A 298 -19.65 -11.48 7.93
CA THR A 298 -18.61 -12.29 7.26
C THR A 298 -18.05 -13.38 8.17
N ILE A 299 -17.85 -13.09 9.46
CA ILE A 299 -17.38 -14.10 10.44
C ILE A 299 -18.44 -15.18 10.65
N GLU A 300 -19.71 -14.81 10.79
CA GLU A 300 -20.83 -15.76 10.98
C GLU A 300 -21.00 -16.67 9.73
N GLU A 301 -20.88 -16.12 8.52
CA GLU A 301 -20.85 -16.90 7.28
C GLU A 301 -19.64 -17.85 7.22
N SER A 302 -18.45 -17.37 7.61
CA SER A 302 -17.25 -18.20 7.67
C SER A 302 -17.39 -19.37 8.66
N LEU A 303 -17.99 -19.13 9.82
CA LEU A 303 -18.28 -20.17 10.81
C LEU A 303 -19.28 -21.20 10.27
N SER A 304 -20.24 -20.82 9.46
CA SER A 304 -21.20 -21.74 8.83
C SER A 304 -20.57 -22.64 7.76
N THR A 305 -19.46 -22.23 7.15
CA THR A 305 -18.75 -23.00 6.12
C THR A 305 -17.68 -23.95 6.68
N ILE A 306 -17.32 -23.81 7.95
CA ILE A 306 -16.30 -24.63 8.65
C ILE A 306 -16.95 -25.81 9.45
N SER A 307 -18.21 -26.04 9.31
CA SER A 307 -18.92 -27.12 10.02
C SER A 307 -18.67 -28.51 9.41
#